data_4a57f06d38c93415e7641084ca92c062
#
_entry.id   4a57f06d38c93415e7641084ca92c062
#
_cell.length_a   1.000
_cell.length_b   1.000
_cell.length_c   1.000
_cell.angle_alpha   90.00
_cell.angle_beta   90.00
_cell.angle_gamma   90.00
#
_symmetry.space_group_name_H-M   'P 1'
#
loop_
_entity.id
_entity.type
_entity.pdbx_description
1 polymer ?
#
loop_
_entity_poly.entity_id
_entity_poly.type
_entity_poly.pdbx_seq_one_letter_code
_entity_poly.pdbx_strand_id
1 'polypeptide(L)'
;MCEMCRDNPFDRYRPSRRNLLIVAGSLLATKAACAKETKKEAKTETKKETKAPPKPQNVLSPDASLERLLKGNSRYVEGVSLRHDFKHEREALVGGQNPYAAILSCADSRIAPEYAFDSGRGDLFVCRVAGNFATDEVIASMEYAVAVLGVPLILVLGHDKCGAVDAAIKSLKDDKALPGHMPSLVTGIAPAVKAVSQQAGDTLGNAIRQNVIDNVGKLGSATPILSAAVEQRKLRVVGGVYGLKDGRVEMTT
;
A
#
# COMPACT_ATOMS: atom_id res chain seq x y z
N MET A 1 -35.66 3.45 32.83
CA MET A 1 -35.76 3.83 31.40
C MET A 1 -34.77 4.96 31.18
N CYS A 2 -33.68 4.69 30.51
CA CYS A 2 -32.54 5.59 30.41
C CYS A 2 -32.66 6.40 29.10
N GLU A 3 -32.59 7.72 29.23
CA GLU A 3 -32.81 8.74 28.17
C GLU A 3 -31.57 9.02 27.28
N MET A 4 -30.70 8.03 27.07
CA MET A 4 -29.43 8.22 26.37
C MET A 4 -29.25 7.40 25.09
N CYS A 5 -30.31 7.28 24.26
CA CYS A 5 -30.22 6.64 22.95
C CYS A 5 -30.94 7.44 21.87
N ARG A 6 -30.57 8.72 21.70
CA ARG A 6 -31.10 9.55 20.60
C ARG A 6 -30.06 10.49 20.07
N ASP A 7 -28.99 9.98 19.47
CA ASP A 7 -28.24 10.77 18.48
C ASP A 7 -27.36 9.80 17.67
N ASN A 8 -27.90 9.36 16.53
CA ASN A 8 -27.15 8.61 15.55
C ASN A 8 -26.46 9.63 14.60
N PRO A 9 -25.12 9.73 14.58
CA PRO A 9 -24.40 10.71 13.76
C PRO A 9 -24.48 10.48 12.25
N PHE A 10 -25.11 9.40 11.78
CA PHE A 10 -25.25 9.08 10.35
C PHE A 10 -26.50 9.60 9.66
N ASP A 11 -27.40 10.33 10.37
CA ASP A 11 -28.68 10.79 9.81
C ASP A 11 -28.61 12.16 9.09
N ARG A 12 -27.41 12.73 8.87
CA ARG A 12 -27.21 14.06 8.23
C ARG A 12 -26.99 14.06 6.72
N TYR A 13 -27.15 12.92 6.04
CA TYR A 13 -27.02 12.90 4.58
C TYR A 13 -28.30 12.39 3.92
N ARG A 14 -29.38 13.20 3.98
CA ARG A 14 -30.54 13.04 3.09
C ARG A 14 -30.45 14.07 1.96
N PRO A 15 -30.30 13.66 0.69
CA PRO A 15 -30.43 14.62 -0.41
C PRO A 15 -31.85 15.15 -0.49
N SER A 16 -31.98 16.45 -0.47
CA SER A 16 -33.23 17.19 -0.57
C SER A 16 -33.97 16.88 -1.87
N ARG A 17 -35.22 16.39 -1.76
CA ARG A 17 -36.15 16.12 -2.87
C ARG A 17 -36.75 17.40 -3.48
N ARG A 18 -36.01 18.48 -3.63
CA ARG A 18 -36.57 19.77 -4.04
C ARG A 18 -36.20 20.25 -5.45
N ASN A 19 -35.67 19.41 -6.31
CA ASN A 19 -35.37 19.81 -7.70
C ASN A 19 -35.96 18.84 -8.75
N LEU A 20 -37.19 18.41 -8.55
CA LEU A 20 -37.93 17.69 -9.59
C LEU A 20 -39.35 18.26 -9.67
N LEU A 21 -39.51 19.36 -10.35
CA LEU A 21 -40.78 19.86 -10.92
C LEU A 21 -40.52 21.25 -11.53
N ILE A 22 -40.35 21.34 -12.80
CA ILE A 22 -40.74 22.38 -13.76
C ILE A 22 -40.17 21.92 -15.12
N VAL A 23 -40.99 21.27 -15.92
CA VAL A 23 -41.33 21.58 -17.30
C VAL A 23 -42.36 20.56 -17.77
N ALA A 24 -43.59 20.92 -17.59
CA ALA A 24 -44.69 20.38 -18.39
C ALA A 24 -45.53 21.58 -18.81
N GLY A 25 -45.66 21.79 -20.09
CA GLY A 25 -46.68 22.70 -20.58
C GLY A 25 -46.17 23.64 -21.66
N SER A 26 -46.28 23.26 -22.93
CA SER A 26 -46.93 24.08 -23.98
C SER A 26 -46.93 23.30 -25.29
N LEU A 27 -48.11 22.77 -25.56
CA LEU A 27 -48.51 22.27 -26.91
C LEU A 27 -49.06 23.44 -27.73
N LEU A 28 -48.94 23.27 -29.08
CA LEU A 28 -49.72 23.85 -30.17
C LEU A 28 -49.18 25.13 -30.83
N ALA A 29 -48.66 24.99 -32.04
CA ALA A 29 -49.38 25.39 -33.28
C ALA A 29 -48.49 25.27 -34.51
N THR A 30 -48.84 24.34 -35.40
CA THR A 30 -48.97 24.39 -36.87
C THR A 30 -48.24 25.47 -37.64
N LYS A 31 -47.42 25.11 -38.65
CA LYS A 31 -47.76 25.15 -40.08
C LYS A 31 -46.61 24.65 -40.94
N ALA A 32 -47.01 23.89 -41.96
CA ALA A 32 -46.18 23.34 -43.02
C ALA A 32 -45.57 24.44 -43.89
N ALA A 33 -44.31 24.26 -44.32
CA ALA A 33 -43.78 24.80 -45.55
C ALA A 33 -42.58 23.97 -46.01
N CYS A 34 -42.82 23.21 -47.01
CA CYS A 34 -42.04 22.87 -48.19
C CYS A 34 -40.51 22.77 -48.10
N ALA A 35 -40.08 21.57 -48.38
CA ALA A 35 -38.86 21.05 -48.94
C ALA A 35 -37.76 22.01 -49.42
N LYS A 36 -36.55 21.76 -48.92
CA LYS A 36 -35.34 21.61 -49.75
C LYS A 36 -34.36 20.67 -49.02
N GLU A 37 -34.19 19.49 -49.61
CA GLU A 37 -33.13 18.56 -49.23
C GLU A 37 -31.77 19.20 -49.48
N THR A 38 -31.03 19.48 -48.46
CA THR A 38 -29.58 19.56 -48.53
C THR A 38 -29.02 18.42 -47.68
N LYS A 39 -28.56 17.38 -48.38
CA LYS A 39 -27.72 16.34 -47.81
C LYS A 39 -26.49 17.00 -47.15
N LYS A 40 -26.54 17.18 -45.85
CA LYS A 40 -25.35 17.36 -45.03
C LYS A 40 -24.83 15.96 -44.73
N GLU A 41 -23.77 15.57 -45.42
CA GLU A 41 -22.95 14.43 -45.02
C GLU A 41 -22.51 14.65 -43.58
N ALA A 42 -23.08 13.88 -42.66
CA ALA A 42 -22.59 13.77 -41.31
C ALA A 42 -21.22 13.07 -41.38
N LYS A 43 -20.14 13.84 -41.34
CA LYS A 43 -18.83 13.33 -41.03
C LYS A 43 -18.92 12.72 -39.65
N THR A 44 -19.05 11.40 -39.59
CA THR A 44 -18.84 10.61 -38.40
C THR A 44 -17.35 10.75 -38.07
N GLU A 45 -17.03 11.70 -37.21
CA GLU A 45 -15.72 11.70 -36.55
C GLU A 45 -15.67 10.45 -35.68
N THR A 46 -15.08 9.40 -36.22
CA THR A 46 -14.62 8.27 -35.44
C THR A 46 -13.64 8.82 -34.41
N LYS A 47 -14.13 9.03 -33.17
CA LYS A 47 -13.28 9.22 -32.01
C LYS A 47 -12.32 8.04 -31.99
N LYS A 48 -11.08 8.28 -32.40
CA LYS A 48 -9.98 7.35 -32.19
C LYS A 48 -9.96 7.07 -30.72
N GLU A 49 -10.43 5.90 -30.30
CA GLU A 49 -10.20 5.41 -28.95
C GLU A 49 -8.68 5.42 -28.74
N THR A 50 -8.21 6.40 -28.01
CA THR A 50 -6.83 6.40 -27.53
C THR A 50 -6.75 5.23 -26.55
N LYS A 51 -6.20 4.11 -27.00
CA LYS A 51 -5.89 2.98 -26.13
C LYS A 51 -5.09 3.52 -24.96
N ALA A 52 -5.52 3.19 -23.73
CA ALA A 52 -4.75 3.49 -22.54
C ALA A 52 -3.27 3.10 -22.75
N PRO A 53 -2.32 3.91 -22.29
CA PRO A 53 -0.91 3.59 -22.46
C PRO A 53 -0.64 2.20 -21.86
N PRO A 54 0.28 1.42 -22.46
CA PRO A 54 0.59 0.11 -21.96
C PRO A 54 1.09 0.22 -20.50
N LYS A 55 0.70 -0.74 -19.67
CA LYS A 55 1.18 -0.87 -18.29
C LYS A 55 2.71 -0.84 -18.27
N PRO A 56 3.34 -0.07 -17.36
CA PRO A 56 4.80 -0.05 -17.22
C PRO A 56 5.35 -1.46 -17.03
N GLN A 57 6.41 -1.80 -17.75
CA GLN A 57 7.11 -3.08 -17.57
C GLN A 57 8.07 -2.95 -16.38
N ASN A 58 7.69 -3.55 -15.25
CA ASN A 58 8.52 -3.57 -14.04
C ASN A 58 9.37 -4.85 -13.96
N VAL A 59 9.90 -5.32 -15.08
CA VAL A 59 10.81 -6.47 -15.12
C VAL A 59 12.22 -5.98 -14.78
N LEU A 60 12.59 -6.08 -13.52
CA LEU A 60 13.87 -5.65 -12.99
C LEU A 60 14.59 -6.82 -12.31
N SER A 61 15.92 -6.75 -12.20
CA SER A 61 16.67 -7.61 -11.30
C SER A 61 16.42 -7.21 -9.84
N PRO A 62 16.68 -8.10 -8.86
CA PRO A 62 16.56 -7.76 -7.44
C PRO A 62 17.34 -6.50 -7.04
N ASP A 63 18.55 -6.34 -7.54
CA ASP A 63 19.39 -5.19 -7.23
C ASP A 63 18.88 -3.90 -7.88
N ALA A 64 18.42 -3.96 -9.14
CA ALA A 64 17.82 -2.81 -9.81
C ALA A 64 16.51 -2.37 -9.14
N SER A 65 15.75 -3.32 -8.59
CA SER A 65 14.54 -3.02 -7.82
C SER A 65 14.87 -2.31 -6.51
N LEU A 66 15.89 -2.77 -5.79
CA LEU A 66 16.36 -2.09 -4.58
C LEU A 66 16.87 -0.69 -4.88
N GLU A 67 17.68 -0.54 -5.91
CA GLU A 67 18.19 0.77 -6.34
C GLU A 67 17.05 1.73 -6.69
N ARG A 68 16.00 1.25 -7.38
CA ARG A 68 14.81 2.05 -7.70
C ARG A 68 14.08 2.52 -6.44
N LEU A 69 13.89 1.63 -5.44
CA LEU A 69 13.31 1.99 -4.15
C LEU A 69 14.12 3.09 -3.45
N LEU A 70 15.44 2.90 -3.33
CA LEU A 70 16.29 3.84 -2.61
C LEU A 70 16.37 5.20 -3.31
N LYS A 71 16.40 5.24 -4.65
CA LYS A 71 16.30 6.49 -5.41
C LYS A 71 14.96 7.20 -5.19
N GLY A 72 13.86 6.43 -5.08
CA GLY A 72 12.54 6.97 -4.74
C GLY A 72 12.54 7.58 -3.34
N ASN A 73 13.13 6.89 -2.36
CA ASN A 73 13.25 7.41 -1.00
C ASN A 73 14.12 8.69 -0.94
N SER A 74 15.20 8.77 -1.70
CA SER A 74 16.02 10.00 -1.78
C SER A 74 15.17 11.18 -2.27
N ARG A 75 14.38 11.01 -3.33
CA ARG A 75 13.47 12.07 -3.82
C ARG A 75 12.45 12.49 -2.76
N TYR A 76 11.85 11.52 -2.07
CA TYR A 76 10.89 11.79 -1.00
C TYR A 76 11.52 12.61 0.14
N VAL A 77 12.72 12.24 0.58
CA VAL A 77 13.49 12.98 1.61
C VAL A 77 13.83 14.40 1.17
N GLU A 78 14.12 14.60 -0.11
CA GLU A 78 14.42 15.90 -0.71
C GLU A 78 13.16 16.75 -0.98
N GLY A 79 11.96 16.20 -0.74
CA GLY A 79 10.69 16.88 -1.03
C GLY A 79 10.38 16.97 -2.52
N VAL A 80 11.03 16.16 -3.34
CA VAL A 80 10.80 16.04 -4.78
C VAL A 80 9.98 14.79 -5.05
N SER A 81 8.93 14.88 -5.88
CA SER A 81 8.18 13.72 -6.27
C SER A 81 7.99 13.65 -7.79
N LEU A 82 7.87 12.42 -8.30
CA LEU A 82 7.48 12.20 -9.68
C LEU A 82 6.06 12.69 -9.91
N ARG A 83 5.81 13.21 -11.11
CA ARG A 83 4.45 13.57 -11.49
C ARG A 83 3.63 12.32 -11.76
N HIS A 84 2.54 12.13 -11.04
CA HIS A 84 1.60 11.04 -11.24
C HIS A 84 0.36 11.49 -12.01
N ASP A 85 0.00 10.76 -13.05
CA ASP A 85 -1.28 10.89 -13.76
C ASP A 85 -2.22 9.77 -13.28
N PHE A 86 -2.84 9.99 -12.14
CA PHE A 86 -3.68 8.98 -11.48
C PHE A 86 -4.82 8.44 -12.34
N LYS A 87 -5.29 9.20 -13.31
CA LYS A 87 -6.34 8.74 -14.22
C LYS A 87 -5.82 7.71 -15.20
N HIS A 88 -4.76 8.04 -15.94
CA HIS A 88 -4.18 7.15 -16.94
C HIS A 88 -3.47 5.95 -16.31
N GLU A 89 -2.80 6.13 -15.18
CA GLU A 89 -2.24 5.02 -14.39
C GLU A 89 -3.32 3.99 -14.02
N ARG A 90 -4.48 4.46 -13.55
CA ARG A 90 -5.60 3.58 -13.20
C ARG A 90 -6.15 2.83 -14.40
N GLU A 91 -6.34 3.51 -15.53
CA GLU A 91 -6.82 2.91 -16.76
C GLU A 91 -5.84 1.83 -17.29
N ALA A 92 -4.54 2.09 -17.25
CA ALA A 92 -3.51 1.16 -17.67
C ALA A 92 -3.44 -0.12 -16.82
N LEU A 93 -3.86 -0.04 -15.55
CA LEU A 93 -3.79 -1.14 -14.59
C LEU A 93 -5.05 -2.01 -14.51
N VAL A 94 -6.13 -1.68 -15.24
CA VAL A 94 -7.37 -2.49 -15.23
C VAL A 94 -7.10 -3.95 -15.65
N GLY A 95 -6.22 -4.16 -16.62
CA GLY A 95 -5.88 -5.49 -17.16
C GLY A 95 -4.85 -6.28 -16.34
N GLY A 96 -4.34 -5.74 -15.24
CA GLY A 96 -3.35 -6.43 -14.40
C GLY A 96 -2.36 -5.49 -13.72
N GLN A 97 -1.50 -6.06 -12.88
CA GLN A 97 -0.46 -5.34 -12.15
C GLN A 97 0.93 -5.95 -12.44
N ASN A 98 1.97 -5.17 -12.24
CA ASN A 98 3.34 -5.59 -12.47
C ASN A 98 4.29 -4.87 -11.49
N PRO A 99 4.15 -5.12 -10.18
CA PRO A 99 4.96 -4.48 -9.16
C PRO A 99 6.42 -4.90 -9.27
N TYR A 100 7.33 -3.95 -9.01
CA TYR A 100 8.77 -4.24 -9.02
C TYR A 100 9.30 -4.61 -7.64
N ALA A 101 8.52 -4.38 -6.57
CA ALA A 101 8.86 -4.77 -5.21
C ALA A 101 7.61 -5.09 -4.39
N ALA A 102 7.76 -5.97 -3.41
CA ALA A 102 6.79 -6.21 -2.35
C ALA A 102 7.29 -5.63 -1.02
N ILE A 103 6.41 -5.03 -0.24
CA ILE A 103 6.74 -4.36 1.01
C ILE A 103 5.89 -4.97 2.14
N LEU A 104 6.55 -5.46 3.19
CA LEU A 104 5.90 -5.72 4.48
C LEU A 104 6.13 -4.52 5.38
N SER A 105 5.10 -3.73 5.64
CA SER A 105 5.17 -2.49 6.43
C SER A 105 4.27 -2.50 7.65
N CYS A 106 4.54 -1.60 8.59
CA CYS A 106 3.62 -1.33 9.69
C CYS A 106 2.32 -0.70 9.20
N ALA A 107 1.23 -0.97 9.92
CA ALA A 107 -0.08 -0.32 9.70
C ALA A 107 -0.14 1.13 10.23
N ASP A 108 0.94 1.65 10.82
CA ASP A 108 1.02 3.03 11.33
C ASP A 108 0.64 4.06 10.26
N SER A 109 -0.28 4.97 10.60
CA SER A 109 -0.83 5.93 9.66
C SER A 109 0.17 7.00 9.18
N ARG A 110 1.31 7.13 9.86
CA ARG A 110 2.37 8.10 9.54
C ARG A 110 3.31 7.60 8.44
N ILE A 111 3.21 6.33 8.05
CA ILE A 111 4.02 5.75 6.97
C ILE A 111 3.11 5.21 5.87
N ALA A 112 3.42 5.55 4.63
CA ALA A 112 2.83 4.99 3.43
C ALA A 112 3.98 4.61 2.48
N PRO A 113 4.23 3.32 2.24
CA PRO A 113 5.35 2.88 1.41
C PRO A 113 5.38 3.52 0.04
N GLU A 114 4.23 3.71 -0.59
CA GLU A 114 4.12 4.34 -1.90
C GLU A 114 4.69 5.77 -1.89
N TYR A 115 4.42 6.55 -0.85
CA TYR A 115 4.98 7.90 -0.71
C TYR A 115 6.46 7.85 -0.30
N ALA A 116 6.80 7.01 0.69
CA ALA A 116 8.17 6.90 1.17
C ALA A 116 9.18 6.52 0.07
N PHE A 117 8.71 5.82 -0.97
CA PHE A 117 9.52 5.42 -2.11
C PHE A 117 9.15 6.12 -3.42
N ASP A 118 8.35 7.19 -3.36
CA ASP A 118 7.92 7.97 -4.53
C ASP A 118 7.51 7.05 -5.70
N SER A 119 6.65 6.09 -5.40
CA SER A 119 6.22 5.03 -6.31
C SER A 119 4.79 5.24 -6.77
N GLY A 120 4.55 4.98 -8.04
CA GLY A 120 3.25 5.08 -8.65
C GLY A 120 2.32 3.92 -8.31
N ARG A 121 1.09 4.06 -8.76
CA ARG A 121 0.06 3.03 -8.61
C ARG A 121 0.48 1.76 -9.36
N GLY A 122 0.44 0.60 -8.66
CA GLY A 122 0.81 -0.70 -9.24
C GLY A 122 2.32 -1.00 -9.24
N ASP A 123 3.16 -0.09 -8.76
CA ASP A 123 4.60 -0.28 -8.64
C ASP A 123 5.00 -1.16 -7.45
N LEU A 124 4.24 -1.07 -6.35
CA LEU A 124 4.51 -1.82 -5.12
C LEU A 124 3.34 -2.76 -4.78
N PHE A 125 3.67 -3.95 -4.30
CA PHE A 125 2.74 -4.87 -3.67
C PHE A 125 2.89 -4.77 -2.15
N VAL A 126 1.90 -4.24 -1.43
CA VAL A 126 2.07 -3.83 -0.04
C VAL A 126 1.19 -4.66 0.90
N CYS A 127 1.82 -5.33 1.87
CA CYS A 127 1.17 -5.92 3.04
C CYS A 127 1.46 -5.07 4.27
N ARG A 128 0.45 -4.85 5.13
CA ARG A 128 0.59 -4.03 6.33
C ARG A 128 -0.06 -4.68 7.54
N VAL A 129 0.70 -4.75 8.63
CA VAL A 129 0.22 -5.17 9.94
C VAL A 129 0.92 -4.34 11.03
N ALA A 130 0.25 -4.02 12.14
CA ALA A 130 0.87 -3.27 13.23
C ALA A 130 2.09 -4.01 13.76
N GLY A 131 3.28 -3.39 13.64
CA GLY A 131 4.56 -4.02 13.99
C GLY A 131 5.22 -4.83 12.88
N ASN A 132 4.78 -4.74 11.64
CA ASN A 132 5.42 -5.28 10.42
C ASN A 132 6.03 -6.69 10.54
N PHE A 133 5.32 -7.64 11.17
CA PHE A 133 5.75 -9.03 11.28
C PHE A 133 5.01 -9.95 10.29
N ALA A 134 5.66 -11.02 9.84
CA ALA A 134 5.11 -11.96 8.88
C ALA A 134 4.22 -13.00 9.58
N THR A 135 2.91 -12.98 9.29
CA THR A 135 1.96 -14.05 9.57
C THR A 135 1.86 -15.00 8.37
N ASP A 136 1.14 -16.10 8.52
CA ASP A 136 0.95 -17.06 7.40
C ASP A 136 0.25 -16.37 6.22
N GLU A 137 -0.72 -15.48 6.45
CA GLU A 137 -1.41 -14.74 5.40
C GLU A 137 -0.48 -13.73 4.71
N VAL A 138 0.43 -13.11 5.47
CA VAL A 138 1.46 -12.23 4.90
C VAL A 138 2.43 -13.04 4.06
N ILE A 139 2.90 -14.20 4.55
CA ILE A 139 3.79 -15.10 3.79
C ILE A 139 3.10 -15.51 2.50
N ALA A 140 1.87 -16.01 2.56
CA ALA A 140 1.09 -16.40 1.37
C ALA A 140 0.93 -15.24 0.37
N SER A 141 0.72 -14.02 0.86
CA SER A 141 0.64 -12.83 0.01
C SER A 141 1.98 -12.52 -0.67
N MET A 142 3.10 -12.66 0.05
CA MET A 142 4.44 -12.47 -0.51
C MET A 142 4.78 -13.59 -1.52
N GLU A 143 4.38 -14.82 -1.26
CA GLU A 143 4.50 -15.95 -2.21
C GLU A 143 3.71 -15.66 -3.49
N TYR A 144 2.49 -15.15 -3.38
CA TYR A 144 1.71 -14.72 -4.55
C TYR A 144 2.43 -13.63 -5.34
N ALA A 145 2.99 -12.62 -4.66
CA ALA A 145 3.74 -11.55 -5.31
C ALA A 145 4.96 -12.10 -6.09
N VAL A 146 5.68 -13.07 -5.52
CA VAL A 146 6.87 -13.65 -6.15
C VAL A 146 6.50 -14.66 -7.23
N ALA A 147 5.64 -15.63 -6.93
CA ALA A 147 5.35 -16.73 -7.84
C ALA A 147 4.42 -16.34 -9.00
N VAL A 148 3.45 -15.47 -8.75
CA VAL A 148 2.42 -15.11 -9.74
C VAL A 148 2.72 -13.78 -10.43
N LEU A 149 3.20 -12.78 -9.68
CA LEU A 149 3.49 -11.46 -10.22
C LEU A 149 4.95 -11.26 -10.62
N GLY A 150 5.84 -12.20 -10.28
CA GLY A 150 7.26 -12.14 -10.64
C GLY A 150 8.05 -11.05 -9.91
N VAL A 151 7.62 -10.67 -8.70
CA VAL A 151 8.30 -9.66 -7.88
C VAL A 151 9.70 -10.12 -7.48
N PRO A 152 10.77 -9.37 -7.81
CA PRO A 152 12.14 -9.79 -7.54
C PRO A 152 12.68 -9.31 -6.19
N LEU A 153 11.95 -8.46 -5.45
CA LEU A 153 12.40 -7.86 -4.20
C LEU A 153 11.30 -7.84 -3.15
N ILE A 154 11.61 -8.30 -1.94
CA ILE A 154 10.78 -8.07 -0.76
C ILE A 154 11.57 -7.15 0.20
N LEU A 155 10.95 -6.07 0.65
CA LEU A 155 11.47 -5.21 1.71
C LEU A 155 10.60 -5.33 2.96
N VAL A 156 11.20 -5.69 4.10
CA VAL A 156 10.59 -5.56 5.42
C VAL A 156 10.89 -4.15 5.94
N LEU A 157 9.85 -3.32 6.04
CA LEU A 157 9.96 -1.92 6.40
C LEU A 157 9.40 -1.67 7.80
N GLY A 158 10.31 -1.57 8.79
CA GLY A 158 10.01 -1.04 10.11
C GLY A 158 10.03 0.49 10.12
N HIS A 159 9.71 1.07 11.26
CA HIS A 159 9.84 2.52 11.46
C HIS A 159 10.18 2.84 12.92
N ASP A 160 10.83 3.97 13.15
CA ASP A 160 11.12 4.43 14.50
C ASP A 160 9.82 4.75 15.28
N LYS A 161 9.89 4.74 16.60
CA LYS A 161 8.75 5.01 17.50
C LYS A 161 7.50 4.18 17.18
N CYS A 162 7.69 2.90 16.83
CA CYS A 162 6.59 1.98 16.55
C CYS A 162 5.80 1.65 17.81
N GLY A 163 4.53 2.07 17.86
CA GLY A 163 3.66 1.85 19.02
C GLY A 163 3.36 0.37 19.30
N ALA A 164 3.32 -0.48 18.28
CA ALA A 164 3.08 -1.91 18.46
C ALA A 164 4.28 -2.61 19.11
N VAL A 165 5.52 -2.21 18.74
CA VAL A 165 6.74 -2.73 19.35
C VAL A 165 6.87 -2.23 20.80
N ASP A 166 6.60 -0.95 21.06
CA ASP A 166 6.59 -0.38 22.42
C ASP A 166 5.56 -1.08 23.32
N ALA A 167 4.35 -1.33 22.81
CA ALA A 167 3.31 -2.07 23.54
C ALA A 167 3.74 -3.52 23.85
N ALA A 168 4.42 -4.19 22.92
CA ALA A 168 4.95 -5.52 23.14
C ALA A 168 6.04 -5.54 24.22
N ILE A 169 6.96 -4.56 24.21
CA ILE A 169 7.99 -4.39 25.25
C ILE A 169 7.33 -4.23 26.63
N LYS A 170 6.35 -3.32 26.75
CA LYS A 170 5.64 -3.07 28.02
C LYS A 170 4.88 -4.30 28.51
N SER A 171 4.13 -4.95 27.61
CA SER A 171 3.38 -6.16 27.93
C SER A 171 4.28 -7.28 28.47
N LEU A 172 5.43 -7.50 27.85
CA LEU A 172 6.39 -8.52 28.28
C LEU A 172 7.12 -8.14 29.57
N LYS A 173 7.44 -6.85 29.76
CA LYS A 173 8.10 -6.36 30.96
C LYS A 173 7.21 -6.43 32.20
N ASP A 174 5.95 -6.06 32.06
CA ASP A 174 4.99 -5.94 33.15
C ASP A 174 4.20 -7.24 33.36
N ASP A 175 4.48 -8.28 32.58
CA ASP A 175 3.72 -9.55 32.52
C ASP A 175 2.21 -9.34 32.44
N LYS A 176 1.80 -8.36 31.63
CA LYS A 176 0.41 -7.93 31.51
C LYS A 176 -0.08 -8.06 30.07
N ALA A 177 -1.05 -8.94 29.87
CA ALA A 177 -1.68 -9.11 28.56
C ALA A 177 -2.43 -7.84 28.10
N LEU A 178 -2.32 -7.52 26.81
CA LEU A 178 -3.09 -6.46 26.18
C LEU A 178 -4.55 -6.94 25.98
N PRO A 179 -5.53 -6.01 25.94
CA PRO A 179 -6.93 -6.39 25.79
C PRO A 179 -7.27 -6.87 24.37
N GLY A 180 -8.41 -7.59 24.25
CA GLY A 180 -8.98 -8.02 22.98
C GLY A 180 -8.07 -8.96 22.20
N HIS A 181 -7.86 -8.66 20.93
CA HIS A 181 -7.00 -9.44 20.03
C HIS A 181 -5.55 -8.96 19.97
N MET A 182 -5.20 -7.88 20.68
CA MET A 182 -3.84 -7.33 20.68
C MET A 182 -2.74 -8.27 21.20
N PRO A 183 -3.00 -9.32 22.03
CA PRO A 183 -1.98 -10.31 22.36
C PRO A 183 -1.34 -11.01 21.15
N SER A 184 -2.06 -11.11 20.02
CA SER A 184 -1.49 -11.68 18.77
C SER A 184 -0.34 -10.81 18.21
N LEU A 185 -0.41 -9.49 18.37
CA LEU A 185 0.67 -8.58 17.99
C LEU A 185 1.90 -8.80 18.87
N VAL A 186 1.68 -8.92 20.20
CA VAL A 186 2.76 -9.21 21.16
C VAL A 186 3.44 -10.53 20.79
N THR A 187 2.68 -11.58 20.49
CA THR A 187 3.23 -12.88 20.09
C THR A 187 4.12 -12.78 18.85
N GLY A 188 3.70 -12.00 17.85
CA GLY A 188 4.47 -11.82 16.62
C GLY A 188 5.77 -11.03 16.81
N ILE A 189 5.81 -10.10 17.78
CA ILE A 189 6.94 -9.18 18.02
C ILE A 189 7.86 -9.70 19.16
N ALA A 190 7.33 -10.53 20.08
CA ALA A 190 8.04 -11.00 21.27
C ALA A 190 9.42 -11.62 20.99
N PRO A 191 9.66 -12.39 19.92
CA PRO A 191 10.99 -12.92 19.64
C PRO A 191 12.05 -11.82 19.55
N ALA A 192 11.77 -10.76 18.80
CA ALA A 192 12.67 -9.63 18.62
C ALA A 192 12.93 -8.88 19.95
N VAL A 193 11.88 -8.63 20.75
CA VAL A 193 12.02 -7.97 22.05
C VAL A 193 12.89 -8.79 23.00
N LYS A 194 12.67 -10.11 23.04
CA LYS A 194 13.46 -11.02 23.89
C LYS A 194 14.94 -11.06 23.48
N ALA A 195 15.20 -11.09 22.16
CA ALA A 195 16.56 -11.14 21.63
C ALA A 195 17.41 -9.93 22.02
N VAL A 196 16.78 -8.75 22.21
CA VAL A 196 17.51 -7.51 22.55
C VAL A 196 17.36 -7.10 24.01
N SER A 197 16.72 -7.91 24.84
CA SER A 197 16.38 -7.56 26.24
C SER A 197 17.58 -7.19 27.12
N GLN A 198 18.78 -7.67 26.77
CA GLN A 198 20.04 -7.41 27.48
C GLN A 198 20.94 -6.42 26.74
N GLN A 199 20.50 -5.87 25.61
CA GLN A 199 21.31 -4.91 24.86
C GLN A 199 21.23 -3.53 25.50
N ALA A 200 22.39 -2.88 25.63
CA ALA A 200 22.47 -1.50 26.11
C ALA A 200 21.90 -0.50 25.07
N GLY A 201 21.46 0.65 25.54
CA GLY A 201 21.02 1.76 24.70
C GLY A 201 19.51 1.81 24.52
N ASP A 202 19.04 2.20 23.33
CA ASP A 202 17.62 2.37 23.02
C ASP A 202 16.94 1.00 22.77
N THR A 203 16.29 0.49 23.82
CA THR A 203 15.57 -0.80 23.76
C THR A 203 14.52 -0.82 22.64
N LEU A 204 13.78 0.27 22.45
CA LEU A 204 12.75 0.33 21.40
C LEU A 204 13.37 0.29 20.00
N GLY A 205 14.40 1.09 19.76
CA GLY A 205 15.13 1.10 18.48
C GLY A 205 15.77 -0.25 18.19
N ASN A 206 16.40 -0.88 19.20
CA ASN A 206 16.99 -2.20 19.07
C ASN A 206 15.92 -3.26 18.71
N ALA A 207 14.77 -3.26 19.41
CA ALA A 207 13.69 -4.20 19.14
C ALA A 207 13.06 -4.00 17.75
N ILE A 208 12.91 -2.75 17.28
CA ILE A 208 12.43 -2.44 15.93
C ILE A 208 13.38 -3.02 14.88
N ARG A 209 14.69 -2.77 15.01
CA ARG A 209 15.71 -3.31 14.07
C ARG A 209 15.73 -4.82 14.09
N GLN A 210 15.70 -5.43 15.27
CA GLN A 210 15.68 -6.89 15.41
C GLN A 210 14.43 -7.51 14.79
N ASN A 211 13.26 -6.90 15.01
CA ASN A 211 12.02 -7.37 14.40
C ASN A 211 12.08 -7.32 12.86
N VAL A 212 12.71 -6.30 12.28
CA VAL A 212 12.96 -6.25 10.83
C VAL A 212 13.86 -7.41 10.40
N ILE A 213 14.99 -7.63 11.08
CA ILE A 213 15.95 -8.69 10.76
C ILE A 213 15.30 -10.09 10.87
N ASP A 214 14.54 -10.34 11.94
CA ASP A 214 13.85 -11.62 12.14
C ASP A 214 12.86 -11.91 11.01
N ASN A 215 12.11 -10.91 10.57
CA ASN A 215 11.14 -11.07 9.49
C ASN A 215 11.78 -11.15 8.10
N VAL A 216 12.92 -10.52 7.87
CA VAL A 216 13.76 -10.77 6.68
C VAL A 216 14.18 -12.24 6.65
N GLY A 217 14.70 -12.78 7.76
CA GLY A 217 15.08 -14.18 7.88
C GLY A 217 13.89 -15.12 7.66
N LYS A 218 12.75 -14.83 8.31
CA LYS A 218 11.53 -15.63 8.18
C LYS A 218 11.02 -15.68 6.74
N LEU A 219 10.95 -14.56 6.05
CA LEU A 219 10.52 -14.51 4.65
C LEU A 219 11.54 -15.14 3.71
N GLY A 220 12.84 -14.90 3.92
CA GLY A 220 13.89 -15.49 3.09
C GLY A 220 14.00 -17.00 3.17
N SER A 221 13.58 -17.58 4.30
CA SER A 221 13.58 -19.04 4.54
C SER A 221 12.23 -19.73 4.38
N ALA A 222 11.17 -18.96 4.04
CA ALA A 222 9.84 -19.53 3.89
C ALA A 222 9.77 -20.49 2.71
N THR A 223 9.57 -21.78 3.03
CA THR A 223 9.47 -22.87 2.05
C THR A 223 8.02 -23.07 1.60
N PRO A 224 7.78 -23.57 0.37
CA PRO A 224 8.79 -23.93 -0.63
C PRO A 224 9.14 -22.77 -1.60
N ILE A 225 8.37 -21.67 -1.64
CA ILE A 225 8.37 -20.73 -2.76
C ILE A 225 9.46 -19.67 -2.59
N LEU A 226 9.44 -18.94 -1.45
CA LEU A 226 10.36 -17.81 -1.27
C LEU A 226 11.80 -18.28 -1.13
N SER A 227 12.06 -19.33 -0.35
CA SER A 227 13.39 -19.89 -0.18
C SER A 227 14.00 -20.33 -1.51
N ALA A 228 13.24 -21.05 -2.33
CA ALA A 228 13.70 -21.49 -3.65
C ALA A 228 14.01 -20.30 -4.59
N ALA A 229 13.21 -19.24 -4.52
CA ALA A 229 13.46 -18.02 -5.31
C ALA A 229 14.74 -17.28 -4.86
N VAL A 230 15.01 -17.26 -3.55
CA VAL A 230 16.25 -16.70 -2.98
C VAL A 230 17.46 -17.53 -3.40
N GLU A 231 17.42 -18.85 -3.27
CA GLU A 231 18.48 -19.77 -3.69
C GLU A 231 18.82 -19.62 -5.19
N GLN A 232 17.79 -19.44 -6.01
CA GLN A 232 17.93 -19.18 -7.45
C GLN A 232 18.37 -17.74 -7.79
N ARG A 233 18.58 -16.89 -6.80
CA ARG A 233 18.90 -15.46 -6.97
C ARG A 233 17.88 -14.67 -7.80
N LYS A 234 16.63 -15.15 -7.84
CA LYS A 234 15.49 -14.48 -8.47
C LYS A 234 14.78 -13.54 -7.52
N LEU A 235 14.95 -13.75 -6.21
CA LEU A 235 14.39 -12.95 -5.14
C LEU A 235 15.49 -12.49 -4.21
N ARG A 236 15.41 -11.23 -3.80
CA ARG A 236 16.16 -10.67 -2.68
C ARG A 236 15.19 -10.24 -1.59
N VAL A 237 15.47 -10.59 -0.33
CA VAL A 237 14.71 -10.14 0.84
C VAL A 237 15.64 -9.26 1.66
N VAL A 238 15.21 -8.02 1.91
CA VAL A 238 16.01 -7.01 2.62
C VAL A 238 15.19 -6.33 3.71
N GLY A 239 15.85 -5.66 4.64
CA GLY A 239 15.24 -4.94 5.73
C GLY A 239 15.65 -3.48 5.77
N GLY A 240 14.75 -2.62 6.26
CA GLY A 240 15.03 -1.21 6.50
C GLY A 240 14.14 -0.62 7.58
N VAL A 241 14.56 0.49 8.15
CA VAL A 241 13.80 1.26 9.15
C VAL A 241 13.59 2.67 8.64
N TYR A 242 12.33 3.09 8.57
CA TYR A 242 11.91 4.43 8.17
C TYR A 242 11.96 5.38 9.36
N GLY A 243 12.66 6.50 9.21
CA GLY A 243 12.71 7.59 10.16
C GLY A 243 11.51 8.52 10.01
N LEU A 244 10.66 8.63 11.04
CA LEU A 244 9.48 9.51 11.03
C LEU A 244 9.84 11.00 10.94
N LYS A 245 11.06 11.37 11.37
CA LYS A 245 11.50 12.76 11.40
C LYS A 245 11.90 13.28 10.02
N ASP A 246 12.59 12.46 9.26
CA ASP A 246 13.25 12.87 8.02
C ASP A 246 12.81 12.08 6.79
N GLY A 247 12.00 11.04 6.98
CA GLY A 247 11.53 10.18 5.89
C GLY A 247 12.57 9.24 5.28
N ARG A 248 13.78 9.21 5.83
CA ARG A 248 14.87 8.38 5.35
C ARG A 248 14.66 6.92 5.74
N VAL A 249 14.96 6.02 4.83
CA VAL A 249 15.01 4.58 5.09
C VAL A 249 16.48 4.17 5.26
N GLU A 250 16.82 3.69 6.46
CA GLU A 250 18.11 3.08 6.77
C GLU A 250 18.02 1.58 6.61
N MET A 251 18.86 1.01 5.74
CA MET A 251 18.91 -0.44 5.52
C MET A 251 19.53 -1.14 6.73
N THR A 252 18.95 -2.29 7.11
CA THR A 252 19.41 -3.11 8.26
C THR A 252 20.10 -4.38 7.82
N THR A 253 19.89 -4.81 6.58
CA THR A 253 20.44 -6.03 5.98
C THR A 253 20.76 -5.80 4.50
#